data_6a81b8a5d74d23d211c50be091e636c8
#
_entry.id   6a81b8a5d74d23d211c50be091e636c8
#
_cell.length_a   1.000
_cell.length_b   1.000
_cell.length_c   1.000
_cell.angle_alpha   90.00
_cell.angle_beta   90.00
_cell.angle_gamma   90.00
#
_symmetry.space_group_name_H-M   'P 1'
#
loop_
_entity.id
_entity.type
_entity.pdbx_description
1 polymer ?
#
loop_
_entity_poly.entity_id
_entity_poly.type
_entity_poly.pdbx_seq_one_letter_code
_entity_poly.pdbx_strand_id
1 'polypeptide(L)'
;MEPELLIFSLGINNRAQRCIELTIKEIHRTYRMKNKKIVVKPADKGNAVVIMSRNDYIWEGMRQLENTEHYRPLVEPIYPHTQIEVKEILEEMYENKIINSKQKEYLLGPGVPRARRFYLLPKIHKNSKGWSIPDKIPPGRPIVSDCNSETYNIAEFIEYHLNSISQKHNTNY
;
A
#
# COMPACT_ATOMS: atom_id res chain seq x y z
N MET A 1 12.85 -28.49 0.20
CA MET A 1 12.82 -27.73 1.46
C MET A 1 11.97 -26.48 1.19
N GLU A 2 10.81 -26.40 1.80
CA GLU A 2 9.96 -25.21 1.73
C GLU A 2 10.66 -24.08 2.52
N PRO A 3 10.66 -22.84 2.05
CA PRO A 3 11.25 -21.74 2.79
C PRO A 3 10.44 -21.51 4.08
N GLU A 4 11.08 -21.71 5.22
CA GLU A 4 10.53 -21.38 6.53
C GLU A 4 10.33 -19.86 6.64
N LEU A 5 9.35 -19.46 7.46
CA LEU A 5 9.11 -18.06 7.78
C LEU A 5 10.31 -17.50 8.56
N LEU A 6 11.03 -16.56 7.98
CA LEU A 6 12.13 -15.87 8.61
C LEU A 6 11.71 -14.45 9.02
N ILE A 7 11.97 -14.09 10.27
CA ILE A 7 11.67 -12.76 10.84
C ILE A 7 12.98 -12.14 11.31
N PHE A 8 13.31 -10.98 10.75
CA PHE A 8 14.45 -10.19 11.19
C PHE A 8 13.96 -8.94 11.91
N SER A 9 14.19 -8.87 13.23
CA SER A 9 13.92 -7.67 14.03
C SER A 9 15.21 -6.82 14.11
N LEU A 10 15.10 -5.56 13.77
CA LEU A 10 16.22 -4.63 13.79
C LEU A 10 15.96 -3.53 14.84
N GLY A 11 16.90 -3.39 15.78
CA GLY A 11 16.82 -2.41 16.87
C GLY A 11 16.69 -0.96 16.39
N ILE A 12 16.06 -0.14 17.21
CA ILE A 12 15.60 1.22 16.91
C ILE A 12 16.76 2.21 16.88
N ASN A 13 17.10 2.73 15.69
CA ASN A 13 17.84 3.99 15.54
C ASN A 13 17.55 4.57 14.15
N ASN A 14 17.33 5.88 13.99
CA ASN A 14 17.00 6.54 12.72
C ASN A 14 18.02 6.27 11.58
N ARG A 15 19.28 6.02 11.97
CA ARG A 15 20.34 5.57 11.06
C ARG A 15 20.13 4.13 10.60
N ALA A 16 19.59 3.27 11.47
CA ALA A 16 19.25 1.89 11.20
C ALA A 16 18.04 1.80 10.24
N GLN A 17 17.07 2.71 10.35
CA GLN A 17 15.88 2.71 9.45
C GLN A 17 16.26 2.93 7.99
N ARG A 18 17.22 3.83 7.73
CA ARG A 18 17.77 4.06 6.39
C ARG A 18 18.59 2.87 5.87
N CYS A 19 19.34 2.21 6.77
CA CYS A 19 20.04 0.95 6.45
C CYS A 19 19.06 -0.19 6.17
N ILE A 20 17.94 -0.26 6.90
CA ILE A 20 16.88 -1.25 6.69
C ILE A 20 16.24 -1.08 5.32
N GLU A 21 15.89 0.14 4.92
CA GLU A 21 15.32 0.40 3.59
C GLU A 21 16.29 0.03 2.47
N LEU A 22 17.57 0.32 2.65
CA LEU A 22 18.62 -0.07 1.71
C LEU A 22 18.81 -1.59 1.69
N THR A 23 18.83 -2.23 2.87
CA THR A 23 18.94 -3.69 2.99
C THR A 23 17.71 -4.40 2.43
N ILE A 24 16.50 -3.88 2.66
CA ILE A 24 15.27 -4.40 2.04
C ILE A 24 15.34 -4.26 0.51
N LYS A 25 15.79 -3.11 0.00
CA LYS A 25 15.97 -2.89 -1.45
C LYS A 25 17.03 -3.83 -2.02
N GLU A 26 18.12 -4.06 -1.31
CA GLU A 26 19.21 -4.96 -1.71
C GLU A 26 18.77 -6.42 -1.64
N ILE A 27 18.10 -6.84 -0.58
CA ILE A 27 17.48 -8.17 -0.45
C ILE A 27 16.42 -8.35 -1.54
N HIS A 28 15.55 -7.38 -1.78
CA HIS A 28 14.58 -7.40 -2.88
C HIS A 28 15.27 -7.56 -4.24
N ARG A 29 16.36 -6.83 -4.47
CA ARG A 29 17.12 -6.89 -5.72
C ARG A 29 17.81 -8.24 -5.88
N THR A 30 18.45 -8.75 -4.83
CA THR A 30 19.28 -9.96 -4.88
C THR A 30 18.44 -11.24 -4.84
N TYR A 31 17.43 -11.31 -3.97
CA TYR A 31 16.61 -12.50 -3.78
C TYR A 31 15.43 -12.59 -4.75
N ARG A 32 14.81 -11.46 -5.09
CA ARG A 32 13.71 -11.44 -6.08
C ARG A 32 14.19 -11.84 -7.48
N MET A 33 15.42 -11.51 -7.84
CA MET A 33 16.01 -11.93 -9.11
C MET A 33 16.45 -13.40 -9.12
N LYS A 34 16.81 -13.96 -7.96
CA LYS A 34 17.32 -15.34 -7.86
C LYS A 34 16.29 -16.37 -7.41
N ASN A 35 15.26 -15.96 -6.66
CA ASN A 35 14.29 -16.90 -6.11
C ASN A 35 12.86 -16.39 -6.20
N LYS A 36 12.14 -16.80 -7.25
CA LYS A 36 10.71 -16.48 -7.46
C LYS A 36 9.77 -17.11 -6.41
N LYS A 37 10.28 -17.96 -5.52
CA LYS A 37 9.48 -18.71 -4.53
C LYS A 37 9.26 -17.96 -3.23
N ILE A 38 9.95 -16.85 -3.00
CA ILE A 38 9.83 -16.07 -1.76
C ILE A 38 9.27 -14.65 -1.99
N VAL A 39 8.70 -14.11 -0.92
CA VAL A 39 8.26 -12.70 -0.82
C VAL A 39 8.94 -12.08 0.39
N VAL A 40 9.42 -10.85 0.22
CA VAL A 40 10.00 -10.04 1.29
C VAL A 40 9.09 -8.82 1.49
N LYS A 41 8.62 -8.61 2.71
CA LYS A 41 7.74 -7.50 3.08
C LYS A 41 8.14 -6.90 4.43
N PRO A 42 7.94 -5.59 4.64
CA PRO A 42 7.93 -5.06 5.99
C PRO A 42 6.78 -5.67 6.79
N ALA A 43 6.98 -5.84 8.08
CA ALA A 43 5.90 -6.19 8.99
C ALA A 43 4.89 -5.04 9.11
N ASP A 44 3.64 -5.37 9.49
CA ASP A 44 2.59 -4.38 9.76
C ASP A 44 2.96 -3.39 10.87
N LYS A 45 3.64 -3.88 11.91
CA LYS A 45 4.11 -3.07 13.03
C LYS A 45 5.55 -3.45 13.40
N GLY A 46 6.26 -2.46 13.96
CA GLY A 46 7.68 -2.62 14.29
C GLY A 46 8.57 -2.53 13.04
N ASN A 47 9.86 -2.53 13.25
CA ASN A 47 10.87 -2.38 12.20
C ASN A 47 11.39 -3.74 11.72
N ALA A 48 10.49 -4.73 11.60
CA ALA A 48 10.88 -6.08 11.20
C ALA A 48 10.65 -6.29 9.69
N VAL A 49 11.51 -7.11 9.11
CA VAL A 49 11.39 -7.61 7.74
C VAL A 49 10.94 -9.06 7.79
N VAL A 50 9.91 -9.38 7.03
CA VAL A 50 9.33 -10.72 6.92
C VAL A 50 9.70 -11.31 5.56
N ILE A 51 10.34 -12.49 5.59
CA ILE A 51 10.59 -13.31 4.41
C ILE A 51 9.74 -14.56 4.54
N MET A 52 8.90 -14.81 3.56
CA MET A 52 7.99 -15.95 3.59
C MET A 52 7.82 -16.58 2.21
N SER A 53 7.28 -17.79 2.17
CA SER A 53 6.91 -18.44 0.93
C SER A 53 5.94 -17.57 0.13
N ARG A 54 6.16 -17.49 -1.18
CA ARG A 54 5.24 -16.79 -2.09
C ARG A 54 3.86 -17.44 -2.09
N ASN A 55 3.81 -18.76 -2.00
CA ASN A 55 2.54 -19.49 -1.98
C ASN A 55 1.72 -19.14 -0.73
N ASP A 56 2.38 -19.11 0.45
CA ASP A 56 1.72 -18.77 1.71
C ASP A 56 1.24 -17.30 1.70
N TYR A 57 2.03 -16.40 1.13
CA TYR A 57 1.65 -14.99 0.97
C TYR A 57 0.44 -14.82 0.05
N ILE A 58 0.42 -15.53 -1.09
CA ILE A 58 -0.71 -15.50 -2.03
C ILE A 58 -1.93 -16.15 -1.40
N TRP A 59 -1.76 -17.28 -0.71
CA TRP A 59 -2.85 -17.98 -0.02
C TRP A 59 -3.56 -17.04 0.97
N GLU A 60 -2.81 -16.33 1.81
CA GLU A 60 -3.39 -15.36 2.74
C GLU A 60 -4.11 -14.21 2.01
N GLY A 61 -3.55 -13.73 0.91
CA GLY A 61 -4.21 -12.72 0.07
C GLY A 61 -5.53 -13.21 -0.51
N MET A 62 -5.56 -14.39 -1.08
CA MET A 62 -6.77 -14.99 -1.64
C MET A 62 -7.82 -15.26 -0.58
N ARG A 63 -7.42 -15.82 0.57
CA ARG A 63 -8.31 -16.04 1.73
C ARG A 63 -9.04 -14.77 2.14
N GLN A 64 -8.37 -13.61 2.10
CA GLN A 64 -9.02 -12.33 2.41
C GLN A 64 -9.94 -11.86 1.29
N LEU A 65 -9.49 -11.94 0.02
CA LEU A 65 -10.26 -11.50 -1.14
C LEU A 65 -11.51 -12.36 -1.41
N GLU A 66 -11.53 -13.61 -0.96
CA GLU A 66 -12.68 -14.51 -1.04
C GLU A 66 -13.78 -14.16 -0.02
N ASN A 67 -13.50 -13.27 0.94
CA ASN A 67 -14.53 -12.81 1.87
C ASN A 67 -15.51 -11.87 1.15
N THR A 68 -16.66 -12.41 0.77
CA THR A 68 -17.71 -11.69 0.03
C THR A 68 -18.41 -10.59 0.83
N GLU A 69 -18.22 -10.54 2.15
CA GLU A 69 -18.69 -9.44 2.98
C GLU A 69 -17.94 -8.12 2.68
N HIS A 70 -16.65 -8.23 2.33
CA HIS A 70 -15.78 -7.07 2.14
C HIS A 70 -15.34 -6.88 0.68
N TYR A 71 -15.35 -7.92 -0.13
CA TYR A 71 -14.84 -7.90 -1.50
C TYR A 71 -15.83 -8.53 -2.47
N ARG A 72 -15.93 -7.97 -3.65
CA ARG A 72 -16.67 -8.56 -4.78
C ARG A 72 -15.81 -8.55 -6.05
N PRO A 73 -15.85 -9.60 -6.86
CA PRO A 73 -15.24 -9.57 -8.18
C PRO A 73 -15.90 -8.50 -9.06
N LEU A 74 -15.10 -7.83 -9.87
CA LEU A 74 -15.58 -6.91 -10.90
C LEU A 74 -15.35 -7.54 -12.27
N VAL A 75 -16.30 -7.32 -13.20
CA VAL A 75 -16.17 -7.75 -14.58
C VAL A 75 -15.08 -6.96 -15.30
N GLU A 76 -14.98 -5.66 -14.99
CA GLU A 76 -14.00 -4.75 -15.56
C GLU A 76 -13.45 -3.78 -14.50
N PRO A 77 -12.26 -3.21 -14.72
CA PRO A 77 -11.70 -2.20 -13.82
C PRO A 77 -12.57 -0.94 -13.75
N ILE A 78 -12.75 -0.38 -12.56
CA ILE A 78 -13.53 0.84 -12.35
C ILE A 78 -12.75 2.10 -12.78
N TYR A 79 -11.41 2.11 -12.66
CA TYR A 79 -10.60 3.31 -12.84
C TYR A 79 -10.77 4.06 -14.17
N PRO A 80 -11.11 3.44 -15.31
CA PRO A 80 -11.37 4.20 -16.54
C PRO A 80 -12.59 5.11 -16.42
N HIS A 81 -13.66 4.65 -15.77
CA HIS A 81 -14.86 5.46 -15.52
C HIS A 81 -14.57 6.58 -14.54
N THR A 82 -13.93 6.27 -13.40
CA THR A 82 -13.52 7.26 -12.41
C THR A 82 -12.61 8.34 -13.00
N GLN A 83 -11.75 7.99 -13.95
CA GLN A 83 -10.90 8.96 -14.65
C GLN A 83 -11.71 9.98 -15.46
N ILE A 84 -12.79 9.54 -16.09
CA ILE A 84 -13.69 10.42 -16.85
C ILE A 84 -14.38 11.40 -15.90
N GLU A 85 -14.99 10.88 -14.82
CA GLU A 85 -15.65 11.69 -13.78
C GLU A 85 -14.70 12.72 -13.16
N VAL A 86 -13.47 12.31 -12.83
CA VAL A 86 -12.42 13.21 -12.31
C VAL A 86 -12.12 14.34 -13.29
N LYS A 87 -11.99 14.04 -14.58
CA LYS A 87 -11.75 15.05 -15.60
C LYS A 87 -12.88 16.06 -15.71
N GLU A 88 -14.11 15.61 -15.70
CA GLU A 88 -15.32 16.45 -15.74
C GLU A 88 -15.38 17.39 -14.53
N ILE A 89 -15.16 16.88 -13.32
CA ILE A 89 -15.13 17.69 -12.09
C ILE A 89 -14.01 18.75 -12.15
N LEU A 90 -12.82 18.37 -12.58
CA LEU A 90 -11.70 19.32 -12.66
C LEU A 90 -11.89 20.39 -13.76
N GLU A 91 -12.59 20.04 -14.84
CA GLU A 91 -12.99 21.01 -15.85
C GLU A 91 -13.96 22.04 -15.29
N GLU A 92 -15.03 21.57 -14.63
CA GLU A 92 -16.01 22.43 -13.98
C GLU A 92 -15.37 23.35 -12.92
N MET A 93 -14.45 22.82 -12.11
CA MET A 93 -13.71 23.63 -11.12
C MET A 93 -12.84 24.71 -11.80
N TYR A 94 -12.27 24.40 -12.94
CA TYR A 94 -11.47 25.36 -13.71
C TYR A 94 -12.34 26.46 -14.32
N GLU A 95 -13.47 26.10 -14.94
CA GLU A 95 -14.43 27.05 -15.54
C GLU A 95 -15.01 28.00 -14.47
N ASN A 96 -15.29 27.47 -13.29
CA ASN A 96 -15.76 28.24 -12.12
C ASN A 96 -14.62 29.00 -11.39
N LYS A 97 -13.39 28.99 -11.92
CA LYS A 97 -12.22 29.70 -11.36
C LYS A 97 -11.87 29.27 -9.93
N ILE A 98 -12.27 28.07 -9.51
CA ILE A 98 -11.91 27.48 -8.21
C ILE A 98 -10.44 27.03 -8.22
N ILE A 99 -9.97 26.54 -9.36
CA ILE A 99 -8.58 26.15 -9.60
C ILE A 99 -8.04 26.89 -10.85
N ASN A 100 -6.71 27.12 -10.87
CA ASN A 100 -6.04 27.68 -12.05
C ASN A 100 -5.55 26.57 -13.00
N SER A 101 -5.05 26.93 -14.18
CA SER A 101 -4.60 25.98 -15.20
C SER A 101 -3.47 25.06 -14.72
N LYS A 102 -2.52 25.58 -13.92
CA LYS A 102 -1.43 24.77 -13.36
C LYS A 102 -1.91 23.76 -12.33
N GLN A 103 -2.87 24.16 -11.49
CA GLN A 103 -3.50 23.26 -10.53
C GLN A 103 -4.29 22.18 -11.25
N LYS A 104 -5.08 22.53 -12.27
CA LYS A 104 -5.81 21.57 -13.10
C LYS A 104 -4.87 20.54 -13.74
N GLU A 105 -3.78 21.00 -14.37
CA GLU A 105 -2.78 20.11 -14.98
C GLU A 105 -2.15 19.17 -13.96
N TYR A 106 -1.77 19.68 -12.78
CA TYR A 106 -1.24 18.86 -11.70
C TYR A 106 -2.26 17.81 -11.21
N LEU A 107 -3.52 18.22 -10.98
CA LEU A 107 -4.57 17.38 -10.45
C LEU A 107 -5.01 16.28 -11.43
N LEU A 108 -4.96 16.55 -12.73
CA LEU A 108 -5.22 15.54 -13.77
C LEU A 108 -4.19 14.39 -13.75
N GLY A 109 -3.00 14.62 -13.22
CA GLY A 109 -1.97 13.61 -13.09
C GLY A 109 -1.50 13.00 -14.42
N PRO A 110 -0.95 11.78 -14.38
CA PRO A 110 -0.46 11.11 -15.58
C PRO A 110 -1.63 10.76 -16.52
N GLY A 111 -1.40 10.92 -17.84
CA GLY A 111 -2.44 10.68 -18.85
C GLY A 111 -3.02 9.26 -18.85
N VAL A 112 -2.22 8.28 -18.43
CA VAL A 112 -2.65 6.88 -18.27
C VAL A 112 -2.49 6.51 -16.79
N PRO A 113 -3.59 6.43 -16.04
CA PRO A 113 -3.55 6.06 -14.64
C PRO A 113 -3.17 4.58 -14.47
N ARG A 114 -2.56 4.28 -13.35
CA ARG A 114 -2.18 2.92 -12.98
C ARG A 114 -3.28 2.28 -12.16
N ALA A 115 -3.64 1.04 -12.51
CA ALA A 115 -4.51 0.22 -11.67
C ALA A 115 -3.95 0.09 -10.24
N ARG A 116 -4.82 0.22 -9.25
CA ARG A 116 -4.48 0.04 -7.83
C ARG A 116 -3.93 -1.35 -7.57
N ARG A 117 -2.96 -1.44 -6.66
CA ARG A 117 -2.30 -2.72 -6.33
C ARG A 117 -2.67 -3.15 -4.92
N PHE A 118 -3.25 -4.33 -4.82
CA PHE A 118 -3.45 -5.01 -3.55
C PHE A 118 -2.16 -5.69 -3.09
N TYR A 119 -1.83 -5.55 -1.80
CA TYR A 119 -0.75 -6.29 -1.14
C TYR A 119 -1.01 -6.38 0.36
N LEU A 120 -0.26 -7.25 1.04
CA LEU A 120 -0.40 -7.49 2.46
C LEU A 120 0.87 -7.09 3.22
N LEU A 121 0.67 -6.57 4.45
CA LEU A 121 1.72 -6.41 5.45
C LEU A 121 1.52 -7.47 6.54
N PRO A 122 2.45 -8.43 6.72
CA PRO A 122 2.28 -9.51 7.70
C PRO A 122 2.22 -8.99 9.15
N LYS A 123 1.20 -9.41 9.91
CA LYS A 123 0.97 -9.02 11.30
C LYS A 123 1.66 -9.97 12.27
N ILE A 124 2.98 -10.04 12.23
CA ILE A 124 3.80 -10.91 13.06
C ILE A 124 3.80 -10.56 14.55
N HIS A 125 3.31 -9.37 14.92
CA HIS A 125 3.17 -8.95 16.32
C HIS A 125 2.01 -9.65 17.05
N LYS A 126 1.14 -10.35 16.33
CA LYS A 126 0.06 -11.15 16.92
C LYS A 126 0.59 -12.50 17.40
N ASN A 127 -0.06 -13.05 18.45
CA ASN A 127 0.29 -14.38 18.90
C ASN A 127 0.20 -15.40 17.75
N SER A 128 1.26 -16.18 17.53
CA SER A 128 1.37 -17.09 16.39
C SER A 128 0.30 -18.20 16.39
N LYS A 129 -0.23 -18.57 17.56
CA LYS A 129 -1.36 -19.51 17.68
C LYS A 129 -2.66 -18.97 17.09
N GLY A 130 -2.80 -17.63 17.00
CA GLY A 130 -3.94 -16.94 16.38
C GLY A 130 -3.70 -16.51 14.94
N TRP A 131 -2.65 -17.00 14.28
CA TRP A 131 -2.39 -16.69 12.89
C TRP A 131 -3.38 -17.39 11.95
N SER A 132 -3.45 -16.95 10.70
CA SER A 132 -4.35 -17.53 9.66
C SER A 132 -4.10 -19.03 9.46
N ILE A 133 -2.84 -19.45 9.53
CA ILE A 133 -2.44 -20.82 9.84
C ILE A 133 -1.52 -20.73 11.06
N PRO A 134 -1.89 -21.34 12.19
CA PRO A 134 -1.11 -21.25 13.42
C PRO A 134 0.37 -21.58 13.19
N ASP A 135 1.23 -20.78 13.77
CA ASP A 135 2.69 -20.85 13.72
C ASP A 135 3.32 -20.85 12.31
N LYS A 136 2.51 -20.71 11.23
CA LYS A 136 3.01 -20.77 9.85
C LYS A 136 2.71 -19.51 9.04
N ILE A 137 1.42 -19.08 8.97
CA ILE A 137 1.01 -17.97 8.12
C ILE A 137 0.39 -16.86 8.96
N PRO A 138 1.10 -15.74 9.17
CA PRO A 138 0.54 -14.59 9.86
C PRO A 138 -0.58 -13.95 9.05
N PRO A 139 -1.63 -13.41 9.71
CA PRO A 139 -2.64 -12.62 9.02
C PRO A 139 -1.99 -11.37 8.40
N GLY A 140 -2.45 -10.97 7.23
CA GLY A 140 -1.99 -9.77 6.55
C GLY A 140 -2.88 -8.56 6.84
N ARG A 141 -2.30 -7.35 6.95
CA ARG A 141 -3.05 -6.11 6.78
C ARG A 141 -3.22 -5.86 5.29
N PRO A 142 -4.45 -5.82 4.76
CA PRO A 142 -4.68 -5.48 3.36
C PRO A 142 -4.35 -4.01 3.11
N ILE A 143 -3.61 -3.76 2.05
CA ILE A 143 -3.28 -2.43 1.56
C ILE A 143 -3.65 -2.38 0.07
N VAL A 144 -4.35 -1.33 -0.32
CA VAL A 144 -4.61 -1.01 -1.72
C VAL A 144 -3.82 0.26 -2.04
N SER A 145 -2.76 0.11 -2.82
CA SER A 145 -1.91 1.25 -3.21
C SER A 145 -2.59 2.09 -4.28
N ASP A 146 -2.73 3.36 -4.00
CA ASP A 146 -3.30 4.36 -4.91
C ASP A 146 -2.23 5.09 -5.76
N CYS A 147 -0.94 4.77 -5.60
CA CYS A 147 0.15 5.45 -6.28
C CYS A 147 -0.03 5.47 -7.80
N ASN A 148 -0.02 6.66 -8.39
CA ASN A 148 -0.24 6.92 -9.81
C ASN A 148 -1.63 6.49 -10.34
N SER A 149 -2.64 6.39 -9.48
CA SER A 149 -4.03 6.26 -9.89
C SER A 149 -4.59 7.60 -10.38
N GLU A 150 -5.80 7.57 -10.90
CA GLU A 150 -6.51 8.76 -11.37
C GLU A 150 -6.83 9.78 -10.27
N THR A 151 -6.82 9.34 -9.00
CA THR A 151 -7.11 10.19 -7.83
C THR A 151 -5.86 10.54 -6.99
N TYR A 152 -4.69 10.01 -7.34
CA TYR A 152 -3.50 10.14 -6.52
C TYR A 152 -3.09 11.61 -6.25
N ASN A 153 -2.96 12.42 -7.30
CA ASN A 153 -2.57 13.82 -7.17
C ASN A 153 -3.63 14.67 -6.45
N ILE A 154 -4.91 14.29 -6.59
CA ILE A 154 -6.01 14.91 -5.87
C ILE A 154 -5.90 14.63 -4.38
N ALA A 155 -5.63 13.38 -4.01
CA ALA A 155 -5.43 12.99 -2.61
C ALA A 155 -4.25 13.73 -1.98
N GLU A 156 -3.11 13.83 -2.66
CA GLU A 156 -1.95 14.61 -2.19
C GLU A 156 -2.28 16.11 -2.03
N PHE A 157 -3.02 16.67 -2.97
CA PHE A 157 -3.44 18.07 -2.90
C PHE A 157 -4.36 18.34 -1.70
N ILE A 158 -5.34 17.46 -1.49
CA ILE A 158 -6.26 17.55 -0.34
C ILE A 158 -5.50 17.37 0.97
N GLU A 159 -4.61 16.38 1.06
CA GLU A 159 -3.78 16.14 2.25
C GLU A 159 -2.94 17.37 2.59
N TYR A 160 -2.29 17.98 1.61
CA TYR A 160 -1.51 19.21 1.81
C TYR A 160 -2.32 20.33 2.45
N HIS A 161 -3.54 20.56 1.97
CA HIS A 161 -4.42 21.62 2.50
C HIS A 161 -5.01 21.27 3.87
N LEU A 162 -5.46 20.02 4.07
CA LEU A 162 -6.06 19.58 5.33
C LEU A 162 -5.01 19.45 6.45
N ASN A 163 -3.79 19.06 6.12
CA ASN A 163 -2.73 18.88 7.11
C ASN A 163 -2.41 20.21 7.84
N SER A 164 -2.44 21.34 7.13
CA SER A 164 -2.27 22.66 7.73
C SER A 164 -3.38 23.03 8.72
N ILE A 165 -4.58 22.54 8.50
CA ILE A 165 -5.74 22.75 9.39
C ILE A 165 -5.62 21.82 10.61
N SER A 166 -5.30 20.55 10.40
CA SER A 166 -5.13 19.56 11.45
C SER A 166 -4.05 19.95 12.47
N GLN A 167 -2.92 20.50 12.00
CA GLN A 167 -1.83 20.95 12.88
C GLN A 167 -2.19 22.17 13.74
N LYS A 168 -3.17 22.97 13.35
CA LYS A 168 -3.65 24.12 14.13
C LYS A 168 -4.62 23.71 15.26
N HIS A 169 -5.22 22.54 15.18
CA HIS A 169 -5.99 21.98 16.25
C HIS A 169 -5.07 21.29 17.26
N ASN A 170 -4.57 22.06 18.25
CA ASN A 170 -4.02 21.48 19.47
C ASN A 170 -5.15 20.76 20.20
N THR A 171 -5.31 19.48 19.93
CA THR A 171 -6.11 18.61 20.80
C THR A 171 -5.27 18.33 22.04
N ASN A 172 -5.50 19.13 23.07
CA ASN A 172 -5.16 18.73 24.43
C ASN A 172 -6.08 17.56 24.81
N TYR A 173 -5.63 16.33 24.62
CA TYR A 173 -6.14 15.12 25.24
C TYR A 173 -5.10 14.54 26.17
#